data_7105fdfcb00743c68f6a5ef4382ae173
#
_entry.id   7105fdfcb00743c68f6a5ef4382ae173
#
_cell.length_a   1.000
_cell.length_b   1.000
_cell.length_c   1.000
_cell.angle_alpha   90.00
_cell.angle_beta   90.00
_cell.angle_gamma   90.00
#
_symmetry.space_group_name_H-M   'P 1'
#
loop_
_entity.id
_entity.type
_entity.pdbx_description
1 polymer ?
#
loop_
_entity_poly.entity_id
_entity_poly.type
_entity_poly.pdbx_seq_one_letter_code
_entity_poly.pdbx_strand_id
1 'polypeptide(L)'
;VSSMAAFAPPSGEFAVLYGPVKTFMNRFVEALNGAYNKHNIYATSACPGFTITEFHEVSGVQDRMDKVPSYMKMSSDDVAIESINGMFKKREVVITGRLNRFLVGTLKWLPKSLVKFIGNKLAGGRYK
;
A
#
# COMPACT_ATOMS: atom_id res chain seq x y z
N VAL A 1 -7.03 -1.87 7.10
CA VAL A 1 -6.54 -1.34 5.81
C VAL A 1 -5.07 -0.96 5.94
N SER A 2 -4.20 -1.60 5.14
CA SER A 2 -2.79 -1.27 5.01
C SER A 2 -2.56 -0.25 3.86
N SER A 3 -1.47 -0.38 3.12
CA SER A 3 -1.14 0.49 1.98
C SER A 3 -0.09 -0.17 1.10
N MET A 4 0.03 0.25 -0.15
CA MET A 4 1.20 -0.03 -0.98
C MET A 4 2.53 0.43 -0.33
N ALA A 5 2.49 1.43 0.54
CA ALA A 5 3.67 1.88 1.29
C ALA A 5 4.31 0.78 2.14
N ALA A 6 3.57 -0.28 2.48
CA ALA A 6 4.10 -1.46 3.17
C ALA A 6 5.18 -2.21 2.36
N PHE A 7 5.21 -2.02 1.05
CA PHE A 7 6.16 -2.68 0.13
C PHE A 7 7.25 -1.74 -0.38
N ALA A 8 7.06 -0.43 -0.19
CA ALA A 8 8.01 0.59 -0.61
C ALA A 8 9.14 0.74 0.43
N PRO A 9 10.36 1.13 0.01
CA PRO A 9 11.39 1.51 0.96
C PRO A 9 10.93 2.74 1.75
N PRO A 10 11.27 2.84 3.05
CA PRO A 10 11.03 4.05 3.81
C PRO A 10 11.72 5.23 3.11
N SER A 11 10.96 6.28 2.82
CA SER A 11 11.47 7.46 2.11
C SER A 11 10.86 8.74 2.68
N GLY A 12 11.73 9.66 3.06
CA GLY A 12 11.39 10.98 3.56
C GLY A 12 11.02 11.03 5.05
N GLU A 13 11.25 12.20 5.64
CA GLU A 13 11.10 12.44 7.08
C GLU A 13 9.67 12.26 7.59
N PHE A 14 8.67 12.64 6.77
CA PHE A 14 7.25 12.55 7.14
C PHE A 14 6.66 11.13 6.99
N ALA A 15 7.38 10.21 6.39
CA ALA A 15 6.91 8.85 6.13
C ALA A 15 7.64 7.78 6.96
N VAL A 16 8.46 8.19 7.92
CA VAL A 16 9.31 7.29 8.73
C VAL A 16 8.51 6.18 9.40
N LEU A 17 7.33 6.48 9.93
CA LEU A 17 6.47 5.51 10.60
C LEU A 17 5.41 4.90 9.69
N TYR A 18 4.99 5.60 8.64
CA TYR A 18 3.84 5.17 7.85
C TYR A 18 4.06 3.82 7.16
N GLY A 19 5.14 3.68 6.40
CA GLY A 19 5.50 2.42 5.75
C GLY A 19 5.70 1.26 6.75
N PRO A 20 6.54 1.44 7.79
CA PRO A 20 6.73 0.42 8.83
C PRO A 20 5.45 -0.01 9.53
N VAL A 21 4.56 0.92 9.89
CA VAL A 21 3.26 0.59 10.49
C VAL A 21 2.40 -0.23 9.52
N LYS A 22 2.37 0.15 8.24
CA LYS A 22 1.62 -0.60 7.23
C LYS A 22 2.22 -1.99 6.96
N THR A 23 3.54 -2.13 7.04
CA THR A 23 4.22 -3.43 6.99
C THR A 23 3.87 -4.30 8.19
N PHE A 24 3.83 -3.72 9.38
CA PHE A 24 3.38 -4.41 10.59
C PHE A 24 1.95 -4.95 10.42
N MET A 25 1.04 -4.16 9.87
CA MET A 25 -0.35 -4.60 9.63
C MET A 25 -0.40 -5.83 8.70
N ASN A 26 0.40 -5.88 7.64
CA ASN A 26 0.45 -7.04 6.76
C ASN A 26 0.96 -8.28 7.51
N ARG A 27 2.04 -8.15 8.27
CA ARG A 27 2.60 -9.25 9.09
C ARG A 27 1.64 -9.71 10.17
N PHE A 28 0.90 -8.79 10.77
CA PHE A 28 -0.13 -9.13 11.75
C PHE A 28 -1.27 -9.97 11.13
N VAL A 29 -1.71 -9.63 9.93
CA VAL A 29 -2.71 -10.42 9.19
C VAL A 29 -2.18 -11.82 8.86
N GLU A 30 -0.94 -11.95 8.41
CA GLU A 30 -0.29 -13.25 8.18
C GLU A 30 -0.26 -14.10 9.46
N ALA A 31 0.09 -13.50 10.61
CA ALA A 31 0.10 -14.18 11.90
C ALA A 31 -1.29 -14.63 12.35
N LEU A 32 -2.30 -13.76 12.16
CA LEU A 32 -3.71 -14.12 12.46
C LEU A 32 -4.16 -15.32 11.62
N ASN A 33 -3.87 -15.31 10.32
CA ASN A 33 -4.23 -16.42 9.45
C ASN A 33 -3.49 -17.71 9.85
N GLY A 34 -2.21 -17.63 10.18
CA GLY A 34 -1.45 -18.78 10.68
C GLY A 34 -2.03 -19.39 11.95
N ALA A 35 -2.56 -18.55 12.85
CA ALA A 35 -3.12 -18.99 14.10
C ALA A 35 -4.56 -19.51 13.98
N TYR A 36 -5.40 -18.88 13.16
CA TYR A 36 -6.87 -19.02 13.24
C TYR A 36 -7.54 -19.60 11.98
N ASN A 37 -6.83 -19.79 10.85
CA ASN A 37 -7.45 -20.35 9.64
C ASN A 37 -8.05 -21.75 9.86
N LYS A 38 -7.49 -22.55 10.76
CA LYS A 38 -8.04 -23.84 11.18
C LYS A 38 -9.42 -23.74 11.85
N HIS A 39 -9.78 -22.56 12.31
CA HIS A 39 -11.09 -22.25 12.89
C HIS A 39 -12.03 -21.56 11.88
N ASN A 40 -11.68 -21.57 10.59
CA ASN A 40 -12.39 -20.85 9.52
C ASN A 40 -12.45 -19.32 9.70
N ILE A 41 -11.49 -18.76 10.44
CA ILE A 41 -11.31 -17.32 10.60
C ILE A 41 -10.19 -16.87 9.67
N TYR A 42 -10.48 -15.92 8.79
CA TYR A 42 -9.55 -15.39 7.80
C TYR A 42 -9.49 -13.88 7.90
N ALA A 43 -8.28 -13.35 7.91
CA ALA A 43 -8.01 -11.93 7.87
C ALA A 43 -7.43 -11.54 6.51
N THR A 44 -7.77 -10.35 6.04
CA THR A 44 -7.26 -9.81 4.77
C THR A 44 -6.73 -8.39 4.98
N SER A 45 -5.51 -8.15 4.53
CA SER A 45 -4.92 -6.82 4.49
C SER A 45 -5.18 -6.19 3.12
N ALA A 46 -6.02 -5.17 3.08
CA ALA A 46 -6.20 -4.34 1.89
C ALA A 46 -5.06 -3.32 1.78
N CYS A 47 -4.37 -3.33 0.65
CA CYS A 47 -3.21 -2.49 0.38
C CYS A 47 -3.48 -1.58 -0.83
N PRO A 48 -4.25 -0.49 -0.65
CA PRO A 48 -4.49 0.47 -1.70
C PRO A 48 -3.24 1.27 -2.05
N GLY A 49 -3.21 1.74 -3.31
CA GLY A 49 -2.32 2.79 -3.76
C GLY A 49 -2.94 4.16 -3.53
N PHE A 50 -2.71 5.07 -4.49
CA PHE A 50 -3.33 6.39 -4.46
C PHE A 50 -4.84 6.27 -4.70
N THR A 51 -5.62 6.64 -3.71
CA THR A 51 -7.08 6.52 -3.72
C THR A 51 -7.70 7.92 -3.57
N ILE A 52 -8.67 8.24 -4.39
CA ILE A 52 -9.40 9.51 -4.30
C ILE A 52 -10.35 9.40 -3.11
N THR A 53 -10.07 10.13 -2.05
CA THR A 53 -10.86 10.18 -0.81
C THR A 53 -10.73 11.55 -0.15
N GLU A 54 -11.67 11.89 0.71
CA GLU A 54 -11.63 13.10 1.56
C GLU A 54 -10.46 13.10 2.56
N PHE A 55 -9.84 11.95 2.80
CA PHE A 55 -8.70 11.81 3.73
C PHE A 55 -7.55 12.76 3.36
N HIS A 56 -7.31 13.00 2.08
CA HIS A 56 -6.21 13.84 1.63
C HIS A 56 -6.47 15.32 1.91
N GLU A 57 -7.71 15.75 1.86
CA GLU A 57 -8.13 17.12 2.23
C GLU A 57 -7.95 17.33 3.73
N VAL A 58 -8.47 16.42 4.54
CA VAL A 58 -8.41 16.49 6.00
C VAL A 58 -6.99 16.39 6.54
N SER A 59 -6.15 15.57 5.91
CA SER A 59 -4.76 15.36 6.33
C SER A 59 -3.77 16.40 5.80
N GLY A 60 -4.22 17.37 5.00
CA GLY A 60 -3.37 18.43 4.44
C GLY A 60 -2.36 17.97 3.39
N VAL A 61 -2.59 16.81 2.77
CA VAL A 61 -1.71 16.26 1.72
C VAL A 61 -2.32 16.32 0.32
N GLN A 62 -3.38 17.12 0.15
CA GLN A 62 -4.08 17.28 -1.13
C GLN A 62 -3.12 17.72 -2.26
N ASP A 63 -2.25 18.69 -2.01
CA ASP A 63 -1.26 19.17 -2.99
C ASP A 63 -0.35 18.06 -3.54
N ARG A 64 -0.12 17.01 -2.74
CA ARG A 64 0.67 15.85 -3.16
C ARG A 64 -0.16 14.92 -4.03
N MET A 65 -1.45 14.75 -3.70
CA MET A 65 -2.37 13.97 -4.49
C MET A 65 -2.61 14.59 -5.87
N ASP A 66 -2.64 15.91 -5.96
CA ASP A 66 -2.85 16.62 -7.23
C ASP A 66 -1.69 16.38 -8.21
N LYS A 67 -0.47 16.15 -7.70
CA LYS A 67 0.71 15.81 -8.51
C LYS A 67 0.76 14.36 -8.98
N VAL A 68 -0.10 13.49 -8.45
CA VAL A 68 -0.17 12.09 -8.87
C VAL A 68 -0.96 12.00 -10.18
N PRO A 69 -0.43 11.37 -11.24
CA PRO A 69 -1.16 11.18 -12.49
C PRO A 69 -2.49 10.44 -12.27
N SER A 70 -3.52 10.81 -13.02
CA SER A 70 -4.87 10.25 -12.87
C SER A 70 -4.92 8.73 -13.06
N TYR A 71 -4.10 8.18 -13.96
CA TYR A 71 -4.01 6.74 -14.21
C TYR A 71 -3.44 5.92 -13.04
N MET A 72 -2.82 6.57 -12.07
CA MET A 72 -2.32 5.96 -10.82
C MET A 72 -3.32 6.05 -9.68
N LYS A 73 -4.38 6.81 -9.85
CA LYS A 73 -5.43 7.00 -8.84
C LYS A 73 -6.55 5.97 -9.05
N MET A 74 -7.13 5.51 -7.96
CA MET A 74 -8.32 4.66 -7.96
C MET A 74 -9.45 5.36 -7.21
N SER A 75 -10.69 5.05 -7.58
CA SER A 75 -11.84 5.45 -6.77
C SER A 75 -11.88 4.65 -5.46
N SER A 76 -12.50 5.21 -4.43
CA SER A 76 -12.75 4.50 -3.17
C SER A 76 -13.59 3.25 -3.38
N ASP A 77 -14.56 3.31 -4.29
CA ASP A 77 -15.46 2.19 -4.61
C ASP A 77 -14.70 1.02 -5.25
N ASP A 78 -13.84 1.29 -6.24
CA ASP A 78 -13.02 0.25 -6.87
C ASP A 78 -12.09 -0.41 -5.85
N VAL A 79 -11.48 0.38 -4.97
CA VAL A 79 -10.63 -0.13 -3.89
C VAL A 79 -11.44 -1.02 -2.95
N ALA A 80 -12.64 -0.62 -2.56
CA ALA A 80 -13.52 -1.40 -1.70
C ALA A 80 -13.93 -2.71 -2.36
N ILE A 81 -14.39 -2.66 -3.61
CA ILE A 81 -14.81 -3.83 -4.39
C ILE A 81 -13.67 -4.84 -4.54
N GLU A 82 -12.48 -4.40 -4.97
CA GLU A 82 -11.33 -5.30 -5.11
C GLU A 82 -10.90 -5.91 -3.76
N SER A 83 -10.94 -5.12 -2.68
CA SER A 83 -10.58 -5.57 -1.33
C SER A 83 -11.55 -6.63 -0.82
N ILE A 84 -12.86 -6.40 -0.94
CA ILE A 84 -13.91 -7.34 -0.52
C ILE A 84 -13.84 -8.62 -1.35
N ASN A 85 -13.67 -8.52 -2.66
CA ASN A 85 -13.50 -9.68 -3.53
C ASN A 85 -12.26 -10.52 -3.15
N GLY A 86 -11.17 -9.86 -2.77
CA GLY A 86 -9.97 -10.52 -2.27
C GLY A 86 -10.22 -11.24 -0.93
N MET A 87 -10.97 -10.62 -0.04
CA MET A 87 -11.37 -11.19 1.26
C MET A 87 -12.21 -12.47 1.06
N PHE A 88 -13.22 -12.45 0.19
CA PHE A 88 -14.01 -13.65 -0.12
C PHE A 88 -13.18 -14.78 -0.75
N LYS A 89 -12.09 -14.44 -1.43
CA LYS A 89 -11.12 -15.41 -1.96
C LYS A 89 -10.07 -15.83 -0.93
N LYS A 90 -10.22 -15.45 0.34
CA LYS A 90 -9.31 -15.74 1.46
C LYS A 90 -7.85 -15.33 1.18
N ARG A 91 -7.66 -14.22 0.47
CA ARG A 91 -6.32 -13.68 0.22
C ARG A 91 -5.82 -12.94 1.45
N GLU A 92 -4.62 -13.24 1.90
CA GLU A 92 -3.99 -12.54 3.03
C GLU A 92 -3.70 -11.08 2.72
N VAL A 93 -3.23 -10.80 1.51
CA VAL A 93 -2.89 -9.45 1.06
C VAL A 93 -3.56 -9.18 -0.28
N VAL A 94 -4.28 -8.08 -0.35
CA VAL A 94 -4.93 -7.61 -1.57
C VAL A 94 -4.36 -6.25 -1.96
N ILE A 95 -3.54 -6.23 -3.00
CA ILE A 95 -3.06 -4.98 -3.61
C ILE A 95 -4.09 -4.57 -4.66
N THR A 96 -4.74 -3.42 -4.46
CA THR A 96 -5.76 -2.93 -5.36
C THR A 96 -5.17 -2.21 -6.57
N GLY A 97 -5.76 -2.40 -7.74
CA GLY A 97 -5.32 -1.85 -9.01
C GLY A 97 -4.26 -2.70 -9.71
N ARG A 98 -4.44 -2.88 -11.03
CA ARG A 98 -3.53 -3.70 -11.84
C ARG A 98 -2.13 -3.12 -11.90
N LEU A 99 -2.01 -1.80 -12.07
CA LEU A 99 -0.73 -1.10 -12.09
C LEU A 99 0.00 -1.24 -10.75
N ASN A 100 -0.73 -1.09 -9.64
CA ASN A 100 -0.17 -1.21 -8.30
C ASN A 100 0.38 -2.62 -8.06
N ARG A 101 -0.34 -3.66 -8.49
CA ARG A 101 0.14 -5.05 -8.42
C ARG A 101 1.43 -5.26 -9.22
N PHE A 102 1.49 -4.69 -10.42
CA PHE A 102 2.69 -4.75 -11.26
C PHE A 102 3.87 -4.05 -10.57
N LEU A 103 3.68 -2.84 -10.06
CA LEU A 103 4.73 -2.07 -9.37
C LEU A 103 5.25 -2.81 -8.13
N VAL A 104 4.37 -3.32 -7.28
CA VAL A 104 4.78 -4.09 -6.10
C VAL A 104 5.47 -5.39 -6.51
N GLY A 105 4.99 -6.05 -7.56
CA GLY A 105 5.62 -7.25 -8.12
C GLY A 105 7.06 -6.98 -8.54
N THR A 106 7.31 -5.91 -9.28
CA THR A 106 8.67 -5.53 -9.72
C THR A 106 9.58 -5.18 -8.53
N LEU A 107 9.08 -4.48 -7.50
CA LEU A 107 9.86 -4.15 -6.31
C LEU A 107 10.37 -5.40 -5.57
N LYS A 108 9.66 -6.51 -5.61
CA LYS A 108 10.09 -7.77 -4.98
C LYS A 108 11.30 -8.42 -5.66
N TRP A 109 11.48 -8.16 -6.95
CA TRP A 109 12.58 -8.74 -7.76
C TRP A 109 13.81 -7.84 -7.80
N LEU A 110 13.68 -6.57 -7.46
CA LEU A 110 14.80 -5.63 -7.47
C LEU A 110 15.68 -5.77 -6.21
N PRO A 111 17.01 -5.66 -6.33
CA PRO A 111 17.90 -5.60 -5.19
C PRO A 111 17.52 -4.45 -4.25
N LYS A 112 17.55 -4.70 -2.94
CA LYS A 112 17.16 -3.69 -1.92
C LYS A 112 17.96 -2.38 -2.04
N SER A 113 19.22 -2.45 -2.46
CA SER A 113 20.07 -1.27 -2.70
C SER A 113 19.52 -0.39 -3.82
N LEU A 114 19.09 -1.01 -4.92
CA LEU A 114 18.52 -0.28 -6.06
C LEU A 114 17.15 0.32 -5.70
N VAL A 115 16.33 -0.43 -4.98
CA VAL A 115 15.02 0.07 -4.49
C VAL A 115 15.20 1.28 -3.59
N LYS A 116 16.18 1.24 -2.66
CA LYS A 116 16.53 2.38 -1.80
C LYS A 116 17.03 3.59 -2.61
N PHE A 117 17.89 3.35 -3.59
CA PHE A 117 18.41 4.42 -4.44
C PHE A 117 17.28 5.12 -5.22
N ILE A 118 16.40 4.35 -5.85
CA ILE A 118 15.24 4.89 -6.57
C ILE A 118 14.29 5.62 -5.61
N GLY A 119 14.02 5.05 -4.45
CA GLY A 119 13.18 5.64 -3.42
C GLY A 119 13.72 7.00 -2.95
N ASN A 120 14.99 7.08 -2.64
CA ASN A 120 15.64 8.33 -2.21
C ASN A 120 15.64 9.38 -3.33
N LYS A 121 15.88 8.99 -4.58
CA LYS A 121 15.84 9.91 -5.73
C LYS A 121 14.44 10.47 -5.98
N LEU A 122 13.41 9.61 -5.85
CA LEU A 122 12.02 10.02 -5.99
C LEU A 122 11.53 10.86 -4.78
N ALA A 123 12.01 10.57 -3.58
CA ALA A 123 11.70 11.33 -2.38
C ALA A 123 12.44 12.67 -2.34
N GLY A 124 13.71 12.71 -2.71
CA GLY A 124 14.54 13.93 -2.68
C GLY A 124 14.06 15.06 -3.60
N GLY A 125 13.28 14.74 -4.64
CA GLY A 125 12.61 15.73 -5.48
C GLY A 125 11.29 16.27 -4.93
N ARG A 126 10.76 15.67 -3.84
CA ARG A 126 9.45 16.02 -3.26
C ARG A 126 9.52 16.82 -1.97
N TYR A 127 10.72 17.02 -1.41
CA TYR A 127 10.95 17.64 -0.10
C TYR A 127 11.90 18.86 -0.16
N LYS A 128 12.00 19.46 -1.34
CA LYS A 128 12.57 20.80 -1.46
C LYS A 128 11.47 21.85 -1.49
#